data_5015ddd9081b4000496d91e2707ee3f7
#
_entry.id   5015ddd9081b4000496d91e2707ee3f7
#
_cell.length_a   1.000
_cell.length_b   1.000
_cell.length_c   1.000
_cell.angle_alpha   90.00
_cell.angle_beta   90.00
_cell.angle_gamma   90.00
#
_symmetry.space_group_name_H-M   'P 1'
#
loop_
_entity.id
_entity.type
_entity.pdbx_description
1 polymer ?
#
loop_
_entity_poly.entity_id
_entity_poly.type
_entity_poly.pdbx_seq_one_letter_code
_entity_poly.pdbx_strand_id
1 'polypeptide(L)'
;MTVLMPFHKVWAGNVIKPESSGSNILILDSNDPWPKGATELQDVEIDGTASKVGYSYLDVVQTLKKKAIEQNANIVKITEKIIGHKNECCKVSAILYRTDDIHKYEREFSWSPDRKLNWDDFSGRVYRTQGEEEAVAVTYCGFGFETNTVTVSNKVQIMVHNSFRKDVSWVIPSERTPEVLEHEQGHFDLCEIYTRKLRERFNDLNVTVYNLNSVLAEAYHEVGDEYKARQQEYEEQTQNGQNRLAQKRWERIIKQELGETEAWMM
;
A
#
# COMPACT_ATOMS: atom_id res chain seq x y z
N MET A 1 8.35 -8.04 -14.92
CA MET A 1 8.91 -6.66 -14.83
C MET A 1 8.00 -5.83 -13.96
N THR A 2 8.47 -5.42 -12.81
CA THR A 2 7.67 -4.67 -11.83
C THR A 2 7.72 -3.19 -12.21
N VAL A 3 6.57 -2.61 -12.53
CA VAL A 3 6.48 -1.19 -12.84
C VAL A 3 6.35 -0.40 -11.55
N LEU A 4 7.40 0.35 -11.19
CA LEU A 4 7.36 1.34 -10.13
C LEU A 4 6.52 2.53 -10.60
N MET A 5 5.29 2.64 -10.09
CA MET A 5 4.50 3.85 -10.26
C MET A 5 4.91 4.87 -9.20
N PRO A 6 5.22 6.12 -9.58
CA PRO A 6 5.50 7.16 -8.60
C PRO A 6 4.18 7.61 -7.95
N PHE A 7 3.99 7.28 -6.69
CA PHE A 7 2.96 7.93 -5.88
C PHE A 7 3.53 9.25 -5.33
N HIS A 8 3.05 10.36 -5.84
CA HIS A 8 3.38 11.68 -5.30
C HIS A 8 2.19 12.24 -4.54
N LYS A 9 2.25 12.12 -3.20
CA LYS A 9 1.59 13.07 -2.30
C LYS A 9 2.43 13.18 -1.04
N VAL A 10 2.90 14.38 -0.75
CA VAL A 10 3.88 14.68 0.32
C VAL A 10 3.17 15.24 1.54
N TRP A 11 3.33 14.61 2.70
CA TRP A 11 2.97 15.10 4.03
C TRP A 11 3.91 14.51 5.08
N ALA A 12 4.47 15.26 5.98
CA ALA A 12 5.67 14.93 6.77
C ALA A 12 5.48 14.59 8.26
N GLY A 13 6.19 13.59 8.81
CA GLY A 13 6.18 13.28 10.21
C GLY A 13 7.12 12.18 10.68
N ASN A 14 7.60 11.85 11.82
CA ASN A 14 8.39 10.68 12.20
C ASN A 14 7.70 9.39 11.75
N VAL A 15 8.45 8.33 11.44
CA VAL A 15 7.85 7.05 11.05
C VAL A 15 6.83 6.61 12.08
N ILE A 16 5.55 6.72 11.76
CA ILE A 16 4.48 6.19 12.59
C ILE A 16 4.28 4.75 12.17
N LYS A 17 4.36 3.84 13.12
CA LYS A 17 3.73 2.53 12.95
C LYS A 17 2.22 2.81 12.91
N PRO A 18 1.48 2.45 11.84
CA PRO A 18 0.04 2.42 11.92
C PRO A 18 -0.31 1.54 13.12
N GLU A 19 -1.23 2.01 13.93
CA GLU A 19 -1.78 1.14 14.97
C GLU A 19 -2.26 -0.13 14.28
N SER A 20 -1.79 -1.29 14.77
CA SER A 20 -2.28 -2.60 14.39
C SER A 20 -3.73 -2.73 14.87
N SER A 21 -4.62 -1.96 14.25
CA SER A 21 -6.04 -2.11 14.49
C SER A 21 -6.48 -3.36 13.74
N GLY A 22 -6.75 -4.42 14.48
CA GLY A 22 -7.28 -5.69 13.99
C GLY A 22 -8.68 -5.60 13.37
N SER A 23 -9.02 -4.47 12.77
CA SER A 23 -10.23 -4.26 11.99
C SER A 23 -9.84 -3.84 10.57
N ASN A 24 -10.03 -4.76 9.64
CA ASN A 24 -9.86 -4.52 8.20
C ASN A 24 -10.98 -3.59 7.73
N ILE A 25 -10.77 -2.26 7.82
CA ILE A 25 -11.70 -1.25 7.29
C ILE A 25 -11.17 -0.77 5.94
N LEU A 26 -11.89 -1.09 4.89
CA LEU A 26 -11.61 -0.62 3.54
C LEU A 26 -12.12 0.82 3.37
N ILE A 27 -11.25 1.71 2.95
CA ILE A 27 -11.62 3.07 2.55
C ILE A 27 -11.72 3.11 1.02
N LEU A 28 -12.90 3.39 0.51
CA LEU A 28 -13.14 3.67 -0.90
C LEU A 28 -13.22 5.18 -1.08
N ASP A 29 -12.36 5.74 -1.93
CA ASP A 29 -12.38 7.18 -2.25
C ASP A 29 -13.62 7.53 -3.11
N SER A 30 -13.92 8.80 -3.27
CA SER A 30 -15.06 9.31 -4.05
C SER A 30 -15.10 8.78 -5.48
N ASN A 31 -13.93 8.58 -6.09
CA ASN A 31 -13.78 8.05 -7.45
C ASN A 31 -13.85 6.51 -7.54
N ASP A 32 -13.79 5.79 -6.42
CA ASP A 32 -13.91 4.34 -6.45
C ASP A 32 -15.34 3.88 -6.72
N PRO A 33 -15.53 2.70 -7.31
CA PRO A 33 -16.87 2.14 -7.52
C PRO A 33 -17.65 2.00 -6.20
N TRP A 34 -18.96 2.16 -6.29
CA TRP A 34 -19.84 1.88 -5.16
C TRP A 34 -19.78 0.40 -4.77
N PRO A 35 -19.83 0.07 -3.47
CA PRO A 35 -19.75 -1.31 -2.98
C PRO A 35 -21.09 -2.05 -3.19
N LYS A 36 -21.42 -2.35 -4.46
CA LYS A 36 -22.66 -3.01 -4.84
C LYS A 36 -22.81 -4.38 -4.17
N GLY A 37 -23.93 -4.56 -3.46
CA GLY A 37 -24.22 -5.80 -2.72
C GLY A 37 -23.75 -5.79 -1.26
N ALA A 38 -22.99 -4.79 -0.83
CA ALA A 38 -22.76 -4.53 0.59
C ALA A 38 -24.01 -3.87 1.23
N THR A 39 -24.21 -4.12 2.51
CA THR A 39 -25.32 -3.52 3.28
C THR A 39 -24.91 -2.12 3.70
N GLU A 40 -25.70 -1.12 3.31
CA GLU A 40 -25.55 0.25 3.77
C GLU A 40 -26.04 0.35 5.23
N LEU A 41 -25.25 1.04 6.07
CA LEU A 41 -25.51 1.16 7.49
C LEU A 41 -25.86 2.60 7.89
N GLN A 42 -24.97 3.56 7.58
CA GLN A 42 -25.09 4.93 8.07
C GLN A 42 -24.29 5.92 7.23
N ASP A 43 -24.88 7.13 7.06
CA ASP A 43 -24.15 8.31 6.62
C ASP A 43 -23.33 8.90 7.77
N VAL A 44 -22.12 9.35 7.47
CA VAL A 44 -21.24 10.03 8.43
C VAL A 44 -20.62 11.26 7.79
N GLU A 45 -20.53 12.31 8.58
CA GLU A 45 -19.85 13.54 8.21
C GLU A 45 -18.77 13.85 9.26
N ILE A 46 -17.58 14.22 8.80
CA ILE A 46 -16.49 14.70 9.64
C ILE A 46 -16.16 16.11 9.18
N ASP A 47 -16.35 17.06 10.09
CA ASP A 47 -15.94 18.44 9.88
C ASP A 47 -14.64 18.72 10.64
N GLY A 48 -13.52 18.65 9.92
CA GLY A 48 -12.18 18.95 10.46
C GLY A 48 -11.89 20.43 10.60
N THR A 49 -12.75 21.31 10.09
CA THR A 49 -12.55 22.78 10.14
C THR A 49 -12.83 23.36 11.53
N ALA A 50 -13.59 22.66 12.35
CA ALA A 50 -13.95 23.08 13.71
C ALA A 50 -12.82 22.91 14.74
N SER A 51 -11.74 22.22 14.40
CA SER A 51 -10.61 21.99 15.31
C SER A 51 -9.64 23.17 15.31
N LYS A 52 -9.33 23.70 16.51
CA LYS A 52 -8.28 24.74 16.69
C LYS A 52 -6.84 24.24 16.50
N VAL A 53 -6.65 22.94 16.40
CA VAL A 53 -5.37 22.26 16.11
C VAL A 53 -5.54 21.63 14.73
N GLY A 54 -4.71 22.01 13.76
CA GLY A 54 -4.82 21.59 12.36
C GLY A 54 -5.11 20.08 12.25
N TYR A 55 -6.26 19.76 11.70
CA TYR A 55 -6.77 18.39 11.55
C TYR A 55 -6.38 17.92 10.16
N SER A 56 -5.53 16.91 10.04
CA SER A 56 -5.07 16.40 8.75
C SER A 56 -6.10 15.46 8.12
N TYR A 57 -5.97 15.19 6.82
CA TYR A 57 -6.80 14.17 6.16
C TYR A 57 -6.60 12.78 6.79
N LEU A 58 -5.40 12.50 7.29
CA LEU A 58 -5.12 11.27 8.01
C LEU A 58 -5.97 11.17 9.29
N ASP A 59 -6.10 12.26 10.05
CA ASP A 59 -6.94 12.30 11.25
C ASP A 59 -8.41 12.04 10.90
N VAL A 60 -8.86 12.56 9.75
CA VAL A 60 -10.23 12.28 9.25
C VAL A 60 -10.39 10.79 8.94
N VAL A 61 -9.45 10.19 8.22
CA VAL A 61 -9.47 8.76 7.88
C VAL A 61 -9.49 7.90 9.15
N GLN A 62 -8.66 8.23 10.14
CA GLN A 62 -8.66 7.52 11.43
C GLN A 62 -9.99 7.66 12.17
N THR A 63 -10.59 8.86 12.14
CA THR A 63 -11.89 9.10 12.74
C THR A 63 -13.00 8.31 12.03
N LEU A 64 -12.97 8.25 10.69
CA LEU A 64 -13.90 7.45 9.89
C LEU A 64 -13.75 5.95 10.19
N LYS A 65 -12.52 5.44 10.29
CA LYS A 65 -12.25 4.04 10.70
C LYS A 65 -12.82 3.74 12.08
N LYS A 66 -12.62 4.63 13.05
CA LYS A 66 -13.19 4.51 14.40
C LYS A 66 -14.71 4.41 14.37
N LYS A 67 -15.37 5.33 13.65
CA LYS A 67 -16.83 5.30 13.49
C LYS A 67 -17.30 4.02 12.78
N ALA A 68 -16.57 3.53 11.78
CA ALA A 68 -16.90 2.27 11.11
C ALA A 68 -16.87 1.09 12.09
N ILE A 69 -15.85 1.00 12.94
CA ILE A 69 -15.75 -0.04 13.98
C ILE A 69 -16.94 0.05 14.95
N GLU A 70 -17.26 1.24 15.45
CA GLU A 70 -18.38 1.49 16.38
C GLU A 70 -19.73 1.06 15.78
N GLN A 71 -19.90 1.17 14.46
CA GLN A 71 -21.11 0.81 13.74
C GLN A 71 -21.06 -0.61 13.12
N ASN A 72 -20.04 -1.42 13.45
CA ASN A 72 -19.82 -2.75 12.86
C ASN A 72 -19.74 -2.72 11.31
N ALA A 73 -19.29 -1.61 10.75
CA ALA A 73 -19.00 -1.47 9.33
C ALA A 73 -17.58 -1.97 9.04
N ASN A 74 -17.32 -2.40 7.80
CA ASN A 74 -15.99 -2.74 7.33
C ASN A 74 -15.63 -2.08 5.99
N ILE A 75 -16.54 -1.27 5.43
CA ILE A 75 -16.26 -0.39 4.30
C ILE A 75 -16.71 1.01 4.64
N VAL A 76 -15.87 2.00 4.32
CA VAL A 76 -16.19 3.43 4.33
C VAL A 76 -16.10 3.93 2.90
N LYS A 77 -17.21 4.33 2.30
CA LYS A 77 -17.25 4.97 0.98
C LYS A 77 -17.29 6.49 1.15
N ILE A 78 -16.20 7.16 0.84
CA ILE A 78 -16.17 8.62 0.79
C ILE A 78 -17.03 9.07 -0.39
N THR A 79 -17.97 9.96 -0.13
CA THR A 79 -18.89 10.51 -1.14
C THR A 79 -18.47 11.91 -1.57
N GLU A 80 -17.97 12.70 -0.62
CA GLU A 80 -17.51 14.06 -0.86
C GLU A 80 -16.31 14.40 0.00
N LYS A 81 -15.39 15.21 -0.56
CA LYS A 81 -14.19 15.70 0.12
C LYS A 81 -13.98 17.16 -0.24
N ILE A 82 -14.18 18.04 0.71
CA ILE A 82 -13.92 19.47 0.57
C ILE A 82 -12.62 19.80 1.30
N ILE A 83 -11.58 20.17 0.56
CA ILE A 83 -10.27 20.55 1.12
C ILE A 83 -10.25 22.05 1.34
N GLY A 84 -9.94 22.48 2.56
CA GLY A 84 -9.76 23.89 2.92
C GLY A 84 -8.50 24.52 2.31
N HIS A 85 -8.39 25.84 2.37
CA HIS A 85 -7.19 26.55 1.94
C HIS A 85 -5.97 26.21 2.82
N LYS A 86 -4.80 26.02 2.22
CA LYS A 86 -3.51 25.75 2.89
C LYS A 86 -3.40 24.37 3.58
N ASN A 87 -4.01 23.31 3.04
CA ASN A 87 -4.02 21.99 3.67
C ASN A 87 -4.65 21.93 5.08
N GLU A 88 -5.31 22.98 5.50
CA GLU A 88 -6.21 22.92 6.65
C GLU A 88 -7.41 22.06 6.26
N CYS A 89 -7.63 21.02 7.02
CA CYS A 89 -8.53 19.94 6.68
C CYS A 89 -9.99 20.38 6.58
N CYS A 90 -10.56 19.70 5.94
CA CYS A 90 -11.47 19.05 5.04
C CYS A 90 -12.76 18.69 5.79
N LYS A 91 -13.83 19.01 5.15
CA LYS A 91 -15.10 18.36 5.44
C LYS A 91 -15.17 17.11 4.57
N VAL A 92 -15.45 15.95 5.16
CA VAL A 92 -15.59 14.68 4.45
C VAL A 92 -16.94 14.07 4.79
N SER A 93 -17.70 13.76 3.75
CA SER A 93 -18.93 12.97 3.83
C SER A 93 -18.64 11.55 3.36
N ALA A 94 -19.16 10.56 4.08
CA ALA A 94 -18.95 9.16 3.76
C ALA A 94 -20.18 8.33 4.14
N ILE A 95 -20.32 7.15 3.53
CA ILE A 95 -21.32 6.16 3.89
C ILE A 95 -20.61 4.91 4.40
N LEU A 96 -21.08 4.36 5.49
CA LEU A 96 -20.59 3.14 6.10
C LEU A 96 -21.35 1.94 5.55
N TYR A 97 -20.61 0.88 5.16
CA TYR A 97 -21.18 -0.37 4.67
C TYR A 97 -20.63 -1.57 5.44
N ARG A 98 -21.41 -2.65 5.40
CA ARG A 98 -21.01 -3.98 5.87
C ARG A 98 -21.08 -4.98 4.75
N THR A 99 -20.05 -5.83 4.64
CA THR A 99 -20.00 -6.99 3.75
C THR A 99 -19.35 -8.17 4.45
N ASP A 100 -19.66 -9.39 4.02
CA ASP A 100 -18.99 -10.61 4.49
C ASP A 100 -17.66 -10.83 3.75
N ASP A 101 -17.49 -10.22 2.57
CA ASP A 101 -16.28 -10.34 1.76
C ASP A 101 -15.83 -8.95 1.27
N ILE A 102 -14.92 -8.35 2.04
CA ILE A 102 -14.34 -7.05 1.75
C ILE A 102 -13.41 -7.08 0.51
N HIS A 103 -12.81 -8.24 0.23
CA HIS A 103 -11.80 -8.39 -0.82
C HIS A 103 -12.36 -8.17 -2.23
N LYS A 104 -13.69 -8.30 -2.40
CA LYS A 104 -14.39 -7.97 -3.67
C LYS A 104 -14.28 -6.50 -4.07
N TYR A 105 -14.10 -5.62 -3.09
CA TYR A 105 -14.12 -4.16 -3.30
C TYR A 105 -12.73 -3.54 -3.28
N GLU A 106 -11.72 -4.29 -2.86
CA GLU A 106 -10.33 -3.84 -2.88
C GLU A 106 -9.81 -3.74 -4.31
N ARG A 107 -9.31 -2.58 -4.68
CA ARG A 107 -8.52 -2.38 -5.91
C ARG A 107 -7.04 -2.60 -5.67
N GLU A 108 -6.62 -2.32 -4.45
CA GLU A 108 -5.26 -2.54 -3.97
C GLU A 108 -5.28 -2.92 -2.49
N PHE A 109 -4.23 -3.56 -2.03
CA PHE A 109 -4.05 -3.91 -0.62
C PHE A 109 -2.57 -3.95 -0.25
N SER A 110 -2.29 -3.70 1.02
CA SER A 110 -0.93 -3.81 1.57
C SER A 110 -0.57 -5.25 1.89
N TRP A 111 0.72 -5.54 1.86
CA TRP A 111 1.25 -6.85 2.27
C TRP A 111 0.92 -7.14 3.74
N SER A 112 0.58 -8.40 4.00
CA SER A 112 0.37 -8.93 5.36
C SER A 112 0.87 -10.36 5.41
N PRO A 113 1.46 -10.81 6.55
CA PRO A 113 1.89 -12.20 6.71
C PRO A 113 0.71 -13.19 6.63
N ASP A 114 -0.48 -12.73 6.99
CA ASP A 114 -1.71 -13.54 7.05
C ASP A 114 -2.47 -13.57 5.72
N ARG A 115 -2.05 -12.75 4.73
CA ARG A 115 -2.69 -12.68 3.42
C ARG A 115 -1.72 -13.00 2.28
N LYS A 116 -1.86 -14.18 1.72
CA LYS A 116 -1.16 -14.56 0.48
C LYS A 116 -1.98 -14.19 -0.74
N LEU A 117 -1.26 -13.96 -1.86
CA LEU A 117 -1.90 -13.76 -3.16
C LEU A 117 -2.71 -14.99 -3.56
N ASN A 118 -3.79 -14.73 -4.25
CA ASN A 118 -4.58 -15.74 -4.96
C ASN A 118 -4.96 -15.21 -6.34
N TRP A 119 -5.48 -16.08 -7.23
CA TRP A 119 -5.75 -15.68 -8.60
C TRP A 119 -6.89 -14.67 -8.77
N ASP A 120 -7.73 -14.45 -7.75
CA ASP A 120 -8.77 -13.42 -7.77
C ASP A 120 -8.19 -12.02 -7.52
N ASP A 121 -6.93 -11.95 -7.08
CA ASP A 121 -6.19 -10.69 -6.94
C ASP A 121 -5.64 -10.18 -8.29
N PHE A 122 -5.61 -11.02 -9.33
CA PHE A 122 -5.14 -10.68 -10.67
C PHE A 122 -6.32 -10.36 -11.60
N SER A 123 -6.96 -9.20 -11.38
CA SER A 123 -8.17 -8.79 -12.09
C SER A 123 -7.91 -7.83 -13.26
N GLY A 124 -6.66 -7.45 -13.47
CA GLY A 124 -6.22 -6.59 -14.57
C GLY A 124 -6.39 -7.25 -15.94
N ARG A 125 -6.50 -6.43 -16.95
CA ARG A 125 -6.45 -6.92 -18.35
C ARG A 125 -5.02 -7.26 -18.72
N VAL A 126 -4.83 -8.34 -19.47
CA VAL A 126 -3.53 -8.67 -20.05
C VAL A 126 -3.06 -7.50 -20.92
N TYR A 127 -2.01 -6.85 -20.49
CA TYR A 127 -1.37 -5.76 -21.19
C TYR A 127 0.14 -5.92 -21.05
N ARG A 128 0.82 -6.16 -22.16
CA ARG A 128 2.27 -6.36 -22.19
C ARG A 128 2.96 -5.08 -22.59
N THR A 129 3.92 -4.66 -21.80
CA THR A 129 4.84 -3.57 -22.14
C THR A 129 6.12 -4.10 -22.79
N GLN A 130 6.98 -3.21 -23.24
CA GLN A 130 8.29 -3.61 -23.76
C GLN A 130 9.10 -4.37 -22.68
N GLY A 131 9.55 -5.56 -23.00
CA GLY A 131 10.23 -6.48 -22.08
C GLY A 131 9.32 -7.49 -21.38
N GLU A 132 8.00 -7.43 -21.59
CA GLU A 132 7.00 -8.36 -21.02
C GLU A 132 6.38 -9.27 -22.09
N GLU A 133 6.99 -9.37 -23.27
CA GLU A 133 6.39 -10.06 -24.43
C GLU A 133 6.08 -11.53 -24.15
N GLU A 134 6.86 -12.18 -23.31
CA GLU A 134 6.71 -13.59 -22.93
C GLU A 134 6.07 -13.77 -21.54
N ALA A 135 5.74 -12.69 -20.84
CA ALA A 135 5.15 -12.78 -19.50
C ALA A 135 3.81 -13.52 -19.55
N VAL A 136 3.58 -14.44 -18.64
CA VAL A 136 2.32 -15.18 -18.46
C VAL A 136 1.47 -14.62 -17.32
N ALA A 137 2.11 -13.96 -16.36
CA ALA A 137 1.50 -13.18 -15.30
C ALA A 137 2.37 -11.95 -14.99
N VAL A 138 1.78 -10.95 -14.37
CA VAL A 138 2.51 -9.76 -13.92
C VAL A 138 1.92 -9.26 -12.60
N THR A 139 2.77 -9.15 -11.60
CA THR A 139 2.47 -8.53 -10.31
C THR A 139 2.82 -7.05 -10.34
N TYR A 140 1.80 -6.20 -10.25
CA TYR A 140 2.00 -4.77 -10.04
C TYR A 140 1.98 -4.46 -8.55
N CYS A 141 3.15 -4.35 -7.96
CA CYS A 141 3.34 -3.92 -6.59
C CYS A 141 4.41 -2.84 -6.48
N GLY A 142 4.32 -2.03 -5.46
CA GLY A 142 5.25 -0.96 -5.19
C GLY A 142 5.12 -0.45 -3.77
N PHE A 143 6.04 0.43 -3.37
CA PHE A 143 5.99 1.10 -2.09
C PHE A 143 6.09 2.60 -2.27
N GLY A 144 5.59 3.32 -1.28
CA GLY A 144 5.62 4.76 -1.23
C GLY A 144 5.60 5.26 0.19
N PHE A 145 5.58 6.57 0.35
CA PHE A 145 5.46 7.18 1.66
C PHE A 145 4.58 8.42 1.60
N GLU A 146 3.92 8.65 2.71
CA GLU A 146 3.18 9.87 2.98
C GLU A 146 3.83 10.58 4.16
N THR A 147 3.72 11.87 4.15
CA THR A 147 4.37 12.66 5.17
C THR A 147 3.41 13.73 5.74
N ASN A 148 3.31 13.98 7.11
CA ASN A 148 2.46 14.98 7.79
C ASN A 148 3.30 15.94 8.67
N THR A 149 3.22 17.28 8.52
CA THR A 149 3.91 18.26 9.37
C THR A 149 2.99 18.83 10.45
N VAL A 150 3.38 18.66 11.70
CA VAL A 150 2.74 19.40 12.80
C VAL A 150 3.55 20.67 13.03
N THR A 151 3.13 21.75 12.37
CA THR A 151 3.85 23.03 12.32
C THR A 151 4.16 23.64 13.71
N VAL A 152 3.30 23.38 14.71
CA VAL A 152 3.46 23.90 16.07
C VAL A 152 4.58 23.20 16.84
N SER A 153 4.91 21.95 16.53
CA SER A 153 5.94 21.17 17.26
C SER A 153 7.20 20.89 16.45
N ASN A 154 7.29 21.37 15.22
CA ASN A 154 8.37 21.06 14.27
C ASN A 154 8.62 19.55 14.13
N LYS A 155 7.62 18.74 14.45
CA LYS A 155 7.66 17.27 14.33
C LYS A 155 7.23 16.85 12.94
N VAL A 156 7.97 15.91 12.47
CA VAL A 156 7.83 15.33 11.15
C VAL A 156 7.42 13.85 11.33
N GLN A 157 6.20 13.34 10.86
CA GLN A 157 5.69 11.93 10.87
C GLN A 157 5.80 11.33 9.45
N ILE A 158 6.30 10.18 9.20
CA ILE A 158 6.43 9.54 7.88
C ILE A 158 5.71 8.18 7.93
N MET A 159 4.79 7.97 7.03
CA MET A 159 4.12 6.67 6.88
C MET A 159 4.58 6.03 5.57
N VAL A 160 5.25 4.89 5.67
CA VAL A 160 5.71 4.12 4.51
C VAL A 160 4.81 2.91 4.34
N HIS A 161 4.28 2.73 3.16
CA HIS A 161 3.36 1.66 2.81
C HIS A 161 3.78 0.99 1.51
N ASN A 162 3.36 -0.24 1.31
CA ASN A 162 3.36 -0.89 0.02
C ASN A 162 1.93 -1.10 -0.47
N SER A 163 1.77 -1.41 -1.74
CA SER A 163 0.50 -1.88 -2.28
C SER A 163 0.70 -2.90 -3.40
N PHE A 164 -0.20 -3.85 -3.46
CA PHE A 164 -0.44 -4.71 -4.61
C PHE A 164 -1.69 -4.20 -5.34
N ARG A 165 -1.57 -3.97 -6.65
CA ARG A 165 -2.62 -3.40 -7.48
C ARG A 165 -3.37 -4.50 -8.23
N LYS A 166 -4.56 -4.86 -7.74
CA LYS A 166 -5.42 -5.91 -8.34
C LYS A 166 -5.89 -5.55 -9.74
N ASP A 167 -6.25 -4.28 -9.94
CA ASP A 167 -6.85 -3.77 -11.17
C ASP A 167 -5.90 -3.70 -12.37
N VAL A 168 -4.60 -3.83 -12.14
CA VAL A 168 -3.56 -3.85 -13.17
C VAL A 168 -2.69 -5.10 -13.14
N SER A 169 -2.66 -5.84 -12.04
CA SER A 169 -2.02 -7.18 -12.00
C SER A 169 -2.84 -8.18 -12.80
N TRP A 170 -2.20 -8.95 -13.65
CA TRP A 170 -2.89 -9.84 -14.57
C TRP A 170 -2.20 -11.19 -14.74
N VAL A 171 -2.93 -12.18 -15.20
CA VAL A 171 -2.45 -13.52 -15.52
C VAL A 171 -3.21 -14.05 -16.75
N ILE A 172 -2.52 -14.80 -17.60
CA ILE A 172 -3.18 -15.56 -18.67
C ILE A 172 -3.98 -16.70 -18.02
N PRO A 173 -5.30 -16.84 -18.30
CA PRO A 173 -6.13 -17.82 -17.60
C PRO A 173 -5.64 -19.26 -17.65
N SER A 174 -5.01 -19.70 -18.76
CA SER A 174 -4.43 -21.05 -18.90
C SER A 174 -3.18 -21.27 -18.05
N GLU A 175 -2.52 -20.19 -17.58
CA GLU A 175 -1.26 -20.21 -16.86
C GLU A 175 -1.44 -20.07 -15.34
N ARG A 176 -2.67 -20.13 -14.85
CA ARG A 176 -3.00 -20.08 -13.41
C ARG A 176 -2.59 -21.37 -12.71
N THR A 177 -1.29 -21.53 -12.47
CA THR A 177 -0.73 -22.68 -11.75
C THR A 177 -0.24 -22.26 -10.36
N PRO A 178 -0.13 -23.17 -9.39
CA PRO A 178 0.46 -22.85 -8.08
C PRO A 178 1.88 -22.29 -8.21
N GLU A 179 2.64 -22.79 -9.14
CA GLU A 179 4.01 -22.41 -9.40
C GLU A 179 4.16 -20.96 -9.86
N VAL A 180 3.33 -20.54 -10.80
CA VAL A 180 3.31 -19.14 -11.26
C VAL A 180 2.86 -18.25 -10.10
N LEU A 181 1.86 -18.67 -9.31
CA LEU A 181 1.41 -17.88 -8.15
C LEU A 181 2.50 -17.72 -7.07
N GLU A 182 3.28 -18.78 -6.80
CA GLU A 182 4.44 -18.72 -5.90
C GLU A 182 5.50 -17.72 -6.39
N HIS A 183 5.73 -17.66 -7.70
CA HIS A 183 6.64 -16.69 -8.30
C HIS A 183 6.12 -15.26 -8.13
N GLU A 184 4.86 -15.01 -8.46
CA GLU A 184 4.23 -13.70 -8.30
C GLU A 184 4.17 -13.26 -6.82
N GLN A 185 3.96 -14.19 -5.88
CA GLN A 185 4.07 -13.91 -4.45
C GLN A 185 5.48 -13.44 -4.06
N GLY A 186 6.52 -14.03 -4.66
CA GLY A 186 7.90 -13.62 -4.44
C GLY A 186 8.16 -12.16 -4.78
N HIS A 187 7.58 -11.64 -5.87
CA HIS A 187 7.64 -10.23 -6.24
C HIS A 187 7.04 -9.33 -5.15
N PHE A 188 5.89 -9.71 -4.60
CA PHE A 188 5.22 -8.93 -3.56
C PHE A 188 5.94 -9.03 -2.20
N ASP A 189 6.46 -10.20 -1.86
CA ASP A 189 7.27 -10.39 -0.64
C ASP A 189 8.58 -9.56 -0.71
N LEU A 190 9.24 -9.49 -1.87
CA LEU A 190 10.39 -8.60 -2.10
C LEU A 190 10.00 -7.12 -1.96
N CYS A 191 8.83 -6.74 -2.47
CA CYS A 191 8.31 -5.38 -2.29
C CYS A 191 8.18 -5.01 -0.81
N GLU A 192 7.67 -5.91 0.03
CA GLU A 192 7.60 -5.67 1.48
C GLU A 192 8.97 -5.57 2.13
N ILE A 193 9.93 -6.41 1.77
CA ILE A 193 11.30 -6.33 2.30
C ILE A 193 11.88 -4.93 2.07
N TYR A 194 11.76 -4.40 0.86
CA TYR A 194 12.28 -3.07 0.55
C TYR A 194 11.43 -1.93 1.15
N THR A 195 10.15 -2.15 1.37
CA THR A 195 9.31 -1.25 2.16
C THR A 195 9.83 -1.13 3.59
N ARG A 196 10.21 -2.24 4.21
CA ARG A 196 10.81 -2.27 5.56
C ARG A 196 12.19 -1.62 5.60
N LYS A 197 13.03 -1.87 4.60
CA LYS A 197 14.32 -1.18 4.45
C LYS A 197 14.16 0.34 4.32
N LEU A 198 13.12 0.78 3.61
CA LEU A 198 12.81 2.22 3.51
C LEU A 198 12.36 2.79 4.86
N ARG A 199 11.55 2.05 5.65
CA ARG A 199 11.17 2.46 7.01
C ARG A 199 12.39 2.60 7.91
N GLU A 200 13.29 1.61 7.88
CA GLU A 200 14.55 1.65 8.61
C GLU A 200 15.39 2.85 8.18
N ARG A 201 15.62 3.02 6.89
CA ARG A 201 16.40 4.15 6.35
C ARG A 201 15.82 5.50 6.79
N PHE A 202 14.51 5.70 6.70
CA PHE A 202 13.86 6.94 7.13
C PHE A 202 13.93 7.18 8.64
N ASN A 203 13.91 6.12 9.44
CA ASN A 203 14.06 6.24 10.90
C ASN A 203 15.45 6.75 11.29
N ASP A 204 16.48 6.40 10.52
CA ASP A 204 17.86 6.79 10.80
C ASP A 204 18.19 8.20 10.29
N LEU A 205 17.31 8.82 9.51
CA LEU A 205 17.51 10.17 8.99
C LEU A 205 17.12 11.25 10.00
N ASN A 206 17.92 12.30 10.07
CA ASN A 206 17.57 13.52 10.80
C ASN A 206 16.68 14.43 9.94
N VAL A 207 15.38 14.12 9.90
CA VAL A 207 14.41 14.82 9.07
C VAL A 207 13.82 16.00 9.81
N THR A 208 13.85 17.16 9.16
CA THR A 208 13.25 18.42 9.63
C THR A 208 12.31 18.96 8.55
N VAL A 209 11.44 19.91 8.89
CA VAL A 209 10.55 20.57 7.91
C VAL A 209 11.31 21.28 6.80
N TYR A 210 12.60 21.58 6.98
CA TYR A 210 13.44 22.31 6.03
C TYR A 210 14.15 21.41 5.02
N ASN A 211 14.49 20.16 5.41
CA ASN A 211 15.26 19.25 4.57
C ASN A 211 14.47 18.01 4.10
N LEU A 212 13.24 17.84 4.56
CA LEU A 212 12.46 16.61 4.36
C LEU A 212 12.39 16.18 2.88
N ASN A 213 12.08 17.10 1.96
CA ASN A 213 11.88 16.77 0.56
C ASN A 213 13.14 16.20 -0.09
N SER A 214 14.30 16.78 0.16
CA SER A 214 15.56 16.32 -0.43
C SER A 214 16.03 15.01 0.19
N VAL A 215 16.03 14.94 1.52
CA VAL A 215 16.56 13.79 2.27
C VAL A 215 15.69 12.54 2.07
N LEU A 216 14.35 12.70 2.10
CA LEU A 216 13.45 11.58 1.86
C LEU A 216 13.46 11.14 0.39
N ALA A 217 13.52 12.08 -0.56
CA ALA A 217 13.60 11.74 -1.97
C ALA A 217 14.89 10.97 -2.31
N GLU A 218 16.03 11.39 -1.77
CA GLU A 218 17.32 10.71 -1.96
C GLU A 218 17.25 9.25 -1.45
N ALA A 219 16.85 9.06 -0.19
CA ALA A 219 16.74 7.72 0.40
C ALA A 219 15.68 6.84 -0.31
N TYR A 220 14.58 7.44 -0.76
CA TYR A 220 13.56 6.73 -1.54
C TYR A 220 14.10 6.24 -2.89
N HIS A 221 14.88 7.08 -3.57
CA HIS A 221 15.50 6.70 -4.84
C HIS A 221 16.55 5.61 -4.66
N GLU A 222 17.43 5.72 -3.65
CA GLU A 222 18.43 4.69 -3.34
C GLU A 222 17.76 3.32 -3.11
N VAL A 223 16.81 3.25 -2.18
CA VAL A 223 16.08 2.01 -1.87
C VAL A 223 15.28 1.51 -3.07
N GLY A 224 14.72 2.44 -3.86
CA GLY A 224 14.01 2.11 -5.09
C GLY A 224 14.89 1.47 -6.15
N ASP A 225 16.13 1.92 -6.30
CA ASP A 225 17.09 1.34 -7.25
C ASP A 225 17.62 -0.02 -6.76
N GLU A 226 17.88 -0.17 -5.46
CA GLU A 226 18.19 -1.48 -4.86
C GLU A 226 17.04 -2.48 -5.09
N TYR A 227 15.79 -2.05 -4.90
CA TYR A 227 14.61 -2.88 -5.14
C TYR A 227 14.51 -3.34 -6.60
N LYS A 228 14.69 -2.43 -7.56
CA LYS A 228 14.69 -2.77 -8.99
C LYS A 228 15.76 -3.81 -9.33
N ALA A 229 16.97 -3.58 -8.84
CA ALA A 229 18.08 -4.52 -9.05
C ALA A 229 17.77 -5.91 -8.46
N ARG A 230 17.13 -5.96 -7.29
CA ARG A 230 16.76 -7.21 -6.63
C ARG A 230 15.65 -7.95 -7.35
N GLN A 231 14.66 -7.23 -7.89
CA GLN A 231 13.60 -7.79 -8.72
C GLN A 231 14.20 -8.39 -10.02
N GLN A 232 15.11 -7.67 -10.66
CA GLN A 232 15.78 -8.17 -11.85
C GLN A 232 16.61 -9.43 -11.53
N GLU A 233 17.36 -9.45 -10.44
CA GLU A 233 18.11 -10.63 -10.00
C GLU A 233 17.20 -11.84 -9.78
N TYR A 234 16.01 -11.61 -9.16
CA TYR A 234 15.00 -12.64 -8.94
C TYR A 234 14.51 -13.23 -10.25
N GLU A 235 14.14 -12.40 -11.21
CA GLU A 235 13.69 -12.81 -12.55
C GLU A 235 14.77 -13.61 -13.29
N GLU A 236 15.98 -13.07 -13.36
CA GLU A 236 17.11 -13.70 -14.07
C GLU A 236 17.45 -15.08 -13.48
N GLN A 237 17.57 -15.18 -12.14
CA GLN A 237 17.94 -16.43 -11.48
C GLN A 237 16.83 -17.47 -11.54
N THR A 238 15.58 -17.06 -11.42
CA THR A 238 14.43 -17.96 -11.52
C THR A 238 14.01 -18.25 -12.95
N GLN A 239 14.59 -17.54 -13.94
CA GLN A 239 14.18 -17.62 -15.34
C GLN A 239 12.66 -17.37 -15.47
N ASN A 240 12.18 -16.26 -14.87
CA ASN A 240 10.78 -15.91 -14.80
C ASN A 240 9.92 -17.04 -14.17
N GLY A 241 10.39 -17.63 -13.07
CA GLY A 241 9.72 -18.73 -12.37
C GLY A 241 9.90 -20.13 -12.97
N GLN A 242 10.52 -20.25 -14.14
CA GLN A 242 10.69 -21.56 -14.83
C GLN A 242 11.76 -22.44 -14.18
N ASN A 243 12.77 -21.85 -13.53
CA ASN A 243 13.81 -22.59 -12.80
C ASN A 243 13.34 -22.92 -11.38
N ARG A 244 12.71 -24.08 -11.21
CA ARG A 244 12.12 -24.54 -9.95
C ARG A 244 13.11 -24.66 -8.78
N LEU A 245 14.36 -25.01 -9.06
CA LEU A 245 15.38 -25.11 -8.00
C LEU A 245 15.80 -23.71 -7.51
N ALA A 246 15.98 -22.77 -8.42
CA ALA A 246 16.26 -21.39 -8.08
C ALA A 246 15.06 -20.75 -7.36
N GLN A 247 13.83 -21.00 -7.82
CA GLN A 247 12.61 -20.53 -7.17
C GLN A 247 12.57 -20.96 -5.70
N LYS A 248 12.75 -22.24 -5.40
CA LYS A 248 12.79 -22.75 -4.02
C LYS A 248 13.95 -22.21 -3.17
N ARG A 249 15.06 -21.83 -3.79
CA ARG A 249 16.14 -21.14 -3.10
C ARG A 249 15.72 -19.72 -2.73
N TRP A 250 15.10 -18.99 -3.65
CA TRP A 250 14.62 -17.64 -3.44
C TRP A 250 13.52 -17.55 -2.38
N GLU A 251 12.59 -18.50 -2.34
CA GLU A 251 11.58 -18.58 -1.26
C GLU A 251 12.22 -18.62 0.13
N ARG A 252 13.35 -19.37 0.27
CA ARG A 252 14.08 -19.42 1.55
C ARG A 252 14.79 -18.11 1.86
N ILE A 253 15.41 -17.48 0.85
CA ILE A 253 16.07 -16.17 0.99
C ILE A 253 15.06 -15.11 1.39
N ILE A 254 13.95 -15.01 0.66
CA ILE A 254 12.86 -14.05 0.93
C ILE A 254 12.31 -14.26 2.35
N LYS A 255 12.04 -15.50 2.74
CA LYS A 255 11.56 -15.81 4.09
C LYS A 255 12.56 -15.38 5.17
N GLN A 256 13.85 -15.57 4.94
CA GLN A 256 14.91 -15.14 5.86
C GLN A 256 14.94 -13.60 5.95
N GLU A 257 14.97 -12.90 4.81
CA GLU A 257 15.01 -11.42 4.77
C GLU A 257 13.75 -10.78 5.39
N LEU A 258 12.56 -11.39 5.21
CA LEU A 258 11.35 -10.98 5.93
C LEU A 258 11.48 -11.12 7.45
N GLY A 259 12.16 -12.18 7.92
CA GLY A 259 12.46 -12.36 9.35
C GLY A 259 13.48 -11.34 9.88
N GLU A 260 14.54 -11.08 9.12
CA GLU A 260 15.58 -10.11 9.50
C GLU A 260 15.04 -8.66 9.57
N THR A 261 14.02 -8.35 8.78
CA THR A 261 13.38 -7.03 8.75
C THR A 261 12.08 -6.96 9.57
N GLU A 262 11.77 -7.96 10.40
CA GLU A 262 10.52 -8.05 11.16
C GLU A 262 10.28 -6.85 12.09
N ALA A 263 11.33 -6.27 12.66
CA ALA A 263 11.24 -5.09 13.51
C ALA A 263 10.59 -3.88 12.80
N TRP A 264 10.61 -3.86 11.46
CA TRP A 264 10.05 -2.82 10.60
C TRP A 264 8.73 -3.22 9.93
N MET A 265 8.19 -4.38 10.28
CA MET A 265 6.83 -4.78 9.90
C MET A 265 5.81 -3.86 10.58
N MET A 266 4.74 -3.52 9.87
CA MET A 266 3.63 -2.69 10.42
C MET A 266 2.41 -3.54 10.73
#